data_685fac38173835f5d0969c5f5fa37934
#
_entry.id   685fac38173835f5d0969c5f5fa37934
#
_cell.length_a   1.000
_cell.length_b   1.000
_cell.length_c   1.000
_cell.angle_alpha   90.00
_cell.angle_beta   90.00
_cell.angle_gamma   90.00
#
_symmetry.space_group_name_H-M   'P 1'
#
loop_
_entity.id
_entity.type
_entity.pdbx_description
1 polymer ?
#
loop_
_entity_poly.entity_id
_entity_poly.type
_entity_poly.pdbx_seq_one_letter_code
_entity_poly.pdbx_strand_id
1 'polypeptide(L)'
;MGPLPAVLTRLVWLLWVATLGVLGLRVATGESPSLGGVIAVDGLTVVMWVAVTFFSGIVHSYSRRYLAAHDRVDRFFATVFGFTLVVLVLVAADHIALFALAWVAMGLTMAELIGHVKGWPQAQAAGSLARRYFLASGGLLVVALGVLWSATGATTVSGITAAAGTVPQTLWLVAAGALLLAAMIQSALVPFHTWLLASMTAPTPASALMHAGFVNAGGVLLVRFAPVISVDAGFMLLVVAVGAASALLGKLLKSVQSDVKTQLGCSTVGQMGFMIMQAGLGFFGAAITHLILHGFYKAYQFLSAGDAVTQTSPTTTAAKPRSLTAVGFVATVLTALAGGVLFATLTGKGTSLDTGILLALLVVLTTLHATRNALARTSVAASTRYALIPLMFLPAIAVYAAAYNAITGVMGESLLVSAPAELTVAHALVAAAFVVIYAAIETGLYQHSHKLYVTLLNATQPPAGTTLTSTEDYNEY
;
A
#
# COMPACT_ATOMS: atom_id res chain seq x y z
N MET A 1 8.39 -31.56 -8.04
CA MET A 1 9.15 -30.29 -7.94
C MET A 1 10.63 -30.57 -7.95
N GLY A 2 11.40 -29.82 -8.76
CA GLY A 2 12.84 -29.82 -8.73
C GLY A 2 13.40 -29.25 -7.40
N PRO A 3 14.71 -29.27 -7.17
CA PRO A 3 15.33 -28.75 -5.95
C PRO A 3 15.29 -27.22 -5.85
N LEU A 4 15.18 -26.50 -6.96
CA LEU A 4 15.29 -25.04 -7.04
C LEU A 4 14.29 -24.29 -6.13
N PRO A 5 12.96 -24.61 -6.12
CA PRO A 5 12.02 -23.94 -5.23
C PRO A 5 12.38 -24.06 -3.74
N ALA A 6 12.87 -25.23 -3.34
CA ALA A 6 13.28 -25.47 -1.95
C ALA A 6 14.55 -24.67 -1.59
N VAL A 7 15.53 -24.62 -2.50
CA VAL A 7 16.78 -23.86 -2.31
C VAL A 7 16.48 -22.37 -2.20
N LEU A 8 15.71 -21.80 -3.15
CA LEU A 8 15.39 -20.37 -3.15
C LEU A 8 14.57 -19.98 -1.90
N THR A 9 13.61 -20.84 -1.47
CA THR A 9 12.87 -20.60 -0.22
C THR A 9 13.81 -20.53 0.99
N ARG A 10 14.77 -21.44 1.10
CA ARG A 10 15.77 -21.41 2.20
C ARG A 10 16.65 -20.17 2.14
N LEU A 11 17.11 -19.78 0.94
CA LEU A 11 17.92 -18.57 0.74
C LEU A 11 17.17 -17.30 1.17
N VAL A 12 15.88 -17.16 0.85
CA VAL A 12 15.10 -16.00 1.28
C VAL A 12 14.97 -15.94 2.81
N TRP A 13 14.75 -17.07 3.47
CA TRP A 13 14.69 -17.11 4.94
C TRP A 13 16.05 -16.83 5.57
N LEU A 14 17.16 -17.26 4.95
CA LEU A 14 18.50 -16.88 5.39
C LEU A 14 18.75 -15.38 5.21
N LEU A 15 18.32 -14.80 4.07
CA LEU A 15 18.35 -13.35 3.88
C LEU A 15 17.55 -12.61 4.95
N TRP A 16 16.37 -13.12 5.32
CA TRP A 16 15.59 -12.51 6.39
C TRP A 16 16.32 -12.53 7.74
N VAL A 17 16.93 -13.65 8.11
CA VAL A 17 17.75 -13.73 9.33
C VAL A 17 18.92 -12.75 9.25
N ALA A 18 19.59 -12.64 8.10
CA ALA A 18 20.67 -11.67 7.91
C ALA A 18 20.19 -10.22 8.06
N THR A 19 19.01 -9.87 7.51
CA THR A 19 18.43 -8.53 7.66
C THR A 19 18.01 -8.21 9.09
N LEU A 20 17.59 -9.23 9.88
CA LEU A 20 17.38 -9.07 11.32
C LEU A 20 18.69 -8.79 12.06
N GLY A 21 19.81 -9.42 11.64
CA GLY A 21 21.13 -9.10 12.16
C GLY A 21 21.55 -7.66 11.89
N VAL A 22 21.30 -7.16 10.67
CA VAL A 22 21.53 -5.73 10.31
C VAL A 22 20.65 -4.80 11.14
N LEU A 23 19.37 -5.17 11.36
CA LEU A 23 18.47 -4.40 12.24
C LEU A 23 19.00 -4.34 13.68
N GLY A 24 19.44 -5.49 14.24
CA GLY A 24 20.04 -5.54 15.57
C GLY A 24 21.28 -4.65 15.67
N LEU A 25 22.16 -4.69 14.68
CA LEU A 25 23.34 -3.82 14.62
C LEU A 25 22.94 -2.34 14.56
N ARG A 26 21.99 -1.96 13.69
CA ARG A 26 21.48 -0.60 13.58
C ARG A 26 20.92 -0.08 14.90
N VAL A 27 20.11 -0.89 15.59
CA VAL A 27 19.53 -0.52 16.90
C VAL A 27 20.61 -0.36 17.97
N ALA A 28 21.68 -1.20 17.92
CA ALA A 28 22.75 -1.16 18.90
C ALA A 28 23.74 0.01 18.69
N THR A 29 24.06 0.34 17.43
CA THR A 29 25.11 1.32 17.10
C THR A 29 24.59 2.67 16.62
N GLY A 30 23.38 2.72 16.09
CA GLY A 30 22.82 3.90 15.41
C GLY A 30 23.46 4.22 14.06
N GLU A 31 24.41 3.41 13.59
CA GLU A 31 25.18 3.68 12.38
C GLU A 31 24.39 3.44 11.09
N SER A 32 24.74 4.22 10.07
CA SER A 32 24.19 4.11 8.70
C SER A 32 25.34 3.91 7.73
N PRO A 33 25.81 2.67 7.53
CA PRO A 33 26.95 2.41 6.64
C PRO A 33 26.58 2.78 5.19
N SER A 34 27.55 3.39 4.49
CA SER A 34 27.47 3.75 3.08
C SER A 34 28.67 3.21 2.31
N LEU A 35 28.48 2.86 1.05
CA LEU A 35 29.53 2.36 0.17
C LEU A 35 29.68 3.30 -1.04
N GLY A 36 30.65 4.21 -0.97
CA GLY A 36 31.12 5.02 -2.09
C GLY A 36 30.05 5.81 -2.86
N GLY A 37 28.98 6.26 -2.20
CA GLY A 37 27.87 6.95 -2.88
C GLY A 37 27.01 6.05 -3.79
N VAL A 38 27.22 4.73 -3.75
CA VAL A 38 26.42 3.77 -4.54
C VAL A 38 25.27 3.20 -3.72
N ILE A 39 25.59 2.80 -2.48
CA ILE A 39 24.62 2.19 -1.54
C ILE A 39 24.69 2.92 -0.21
N ALA A 40 23.52 3.18 0.38
CA ALA A 40 23.36 3.68 1.74
C ALA A 40 22.38 2.78 2.51
N VAL A 41 22.81 2.31 3.69
CA VAL A 41 21.99 1.44 4.54
C VAL A 41 21.53 2.27 5.74
N ASP A 42 20.47 3.05 5.54
CA ASP A 42 19.84 3.86 6.57
C ASP A 42 18.68 3.11 7.27
N GLY A 43 17.99 3.76 8.19
CA GLY A 43 16.89 3.14 8.93
C GLY A 43 15.72 2.70 8.04
N LEU A 44 15.38 3.46 6.99
CA LEU A 44 14.34 3.05 6.04
C LEU A 44 14.76 1.79 5.27
N THR A 45 16.01 1.74 4.82
CA THR A 45 16.59 0.57 4.13
C THR A 45 16.47 -0.68 5.00
N VAL A 46 16.89 -0.60 6.26
CA VAL A 46 16.85 -1.74 7.18
C VAL A 46 15.42 -2.21 7.45
N VAL A 47 14.50 -1.29 7.74
CA VAL A 47 13.08 -1.60 7.96
C VAL A 47 12.47 -2.28 6.72
N MET A 48 12.76 -1.76 5.53
CA MET A 48 12.26 -2.33 4.28
C MET A 48 12.92 -3.68 3.97
N TRP A 49 14.20 -3.87 4.22
CA TRP A 49 14.87 -5.17 4.03
C TRP A 49 14.22 -6.26 4.88
N VAL A 50 13.97 -6.01 6.16
CA VAL A 50 13.29 -6.96 7.04
C VAL A 50 11.88 -7.28 6.53
N ALA A 51 11.10 -6.28 6.16
CA ALA A 51 9.73 -6.47 5.70
C ALA A 51 9.67 -7.23 4.36
N VAL A 52 10.48 -6.83 3.37
CA VAL A 52 10.51 -7.41 2.02
C VAL A 52 10.95 -8.87 2.05
N THR A 53 12.03 -9.19 2.78
CA THR A 53 12.51 -10.58 2.89
C THR A 53 11.53 -11.47 3.64
N PHE A 54 10.83 -10.94 4.66
CA PHE A 54 9.77 -11.66 5.37
C PHE A 54 8.60 -12.01 4.44
N PHE A 55 8.02 -11.01 3.75
CA PHE A 55 6.90 -11.25 2.83
C PHE A 55 7.30 -12.19 1.70
N SER A 56 8.50 -12.02 1.16
CA SER A 56 9.03 -12.93 0.14
C SER A 56 9.18 -14.37 0.69
N GLY A 57 9.66 -14.54 1.91
CA GLY A 57 9.76 -15.85 2.59
C GLY A 57 8.41 -16.55 2.74
N ILE A 58 7.38 -15.81 3.16
CA ILE A 58 6.00 -16.30 3.25
C ILE A 58 5.48 -16.72 1.86
N VAL A 59 5.66 -15.85 0.84
CA VAL A 59 5.21 -16.13 -0.53
C VAL A 59 5.92 -17.36 -1.10
N HIS A 60 7.24 -17.48 -0.94
CA HIS A 60 8.00 -18.67 -1.36
C HIS A 60 7.48 -19.93 -0.66
N SER A 61 7.29 -19.88 0.66
CA SER A 61 6.82 -21.02 1.46
C SER A 61 5.43 -21.49 1.02
N TYR A 62 4.49 -20.55 0.80
CA TYR A 62 3.14 -20.84 0.32
C TYR A 62 3.15 -21.40 -1.11
N SER A 63 3.95 -20.81 -2.00
CA SER A 63 4.04 -21.17 -3.41
C SER A 63 4.49 -22.62 -3.63
N ARG A 64 5.27 -23.18 -2.71
CA ARG A 64 5.72 -24.59 -2.78
C ARG A 64 4.54 -25.58 -2.81
N ARG A 65 3.44 -25.27 -2.14
CA ARG A 65 2.22 -26.10 -2.17
C ARG A 65 1.30 -25.67 -3.29
N TYR A 66 1.08 -24.36 -3.43
CA TYR A 66 0.13 -23.80 -4.38
C TYR A 66 0.49 -24.09 -5.85
N LEU A 67 1.77 -24.03 -6.22
CA LEU A 67 2.26 -24.26 -7.57
C LEU A 67 2.88 -25.66 -7.77
N ALA A 68 2.62 -26.64 -6.90
CA ALA A 68 3.28 -27.94 -6.91
C ALA A 68 3.14 -28.70 -8.24
N ALA A 69 1.99 -28.56 -8.90
CA ALA A 69 1.68 -29.21 -10.19
C ALA A 69 1.81 -28.27 -11.40
N HIS A 70 2.38 -27.06 -11.22
CA HIS A 70 2.46 -26.07 -12.31
C HIS A 70 3.73 -26.29 -13.15
N ASP A 71 3.61 -26.29 -14.49
CA ASP A 71 4.72 -26.61 -15.42
C ASP A 71 5.92 -25.66 -15.34
N ARG A 72 5.72 -24.42 -14.90
CA ARG A 72 6.75 -23.36 -14.85
C ARG A 72 7.11 -22.92 -13.44
N VAL A 73 7.03 -23.84 -12.48
CA VAL A 73 7.26 -23.55 -11.07
C VAL A 73 8.67 -22.95 -10.82
N ASP A 74 9.70 -23.50 -11.46
CA ASP A 74 11.09 -23.02 -11.28
C ASP A 74 11.26 -21.58 -11.77
N ARG A 75 10.63 -21.22 -12.90
CA ARG A 75 10.63 -19.83 -13.40
C ARG A 75 9.90 -18.90 -12.45
N PHE A 76 8.79 -19.31 -11.85
CA PHE A 76 8.07 -18.51 -10.86
C PHE A 76 8.97 -18.20 -9.67
N PHE A 77 9.59 -19.22 -9.08
CA PHE A 77 10.47 -19.05 -7.92
C PHE A 77 11.69 -18.17 -8.25
N ALA A 78 12.33 -18.39 -9.40
CA ALA A 78 13.45 -17.56 -9.85
C ALA A 78 13.03 -16.09 -10.02
N THR A 79 11.83 -15.81 -10.58
CA THR A 79 11.34 -14.46 -10.79
C THR A 79 10.99 -13.78 -9.46
N VAL A 80 10.33 -14.48 -8.51
CA VAL A 80 10.03 -13.95 -7.17
C VAL A 80 11.30 -13.66 -6.39
N PHE A 81 12.29 -14.55 -6.46
CA PHE A 81 13.59 -14.35 -5.82
C PHE A 81 14.34 -13.16 -6.43
N GLY A 82 14.40 -13.08 -7.77
CA GLY A 82 15.00 -11.96 -8.49
C GLY A 82 14.30 -10.63 -8.15
N PHE A 83 12.96 -10.61 -8.09
CA PHE A 83 12.20 -9.46 -7.62
C PHE A 83 12.63 -9.03 -6.21
N THR A 84 12.77 -9.98 -5.29
CA THR A 84 13.21 -9.70 -3.92
C THR A 84 14.57 -9.02 -3.89
N LEU A 85 15.54 -9.56 -4.63
CA LEU A 85 16.89 -8.98 -4.71
C LEU A 85 16.88 -7.57 -5.31
N VAL A 86 16.10 -7.35 -6.38
CA VAL A 86 15.94 -6.03 -7.01
C VAL A 86 15.38 -5.02 -6.01
N VAL A 87 14.37 -5.40 -5.21
CA VAL A 87 13.80 -4.49 -4.20
C VAL A 87 14.80 -4.21 -3.08
N LEU A 88 15.59 -5.20 -2.64
CA LEU A 88 16.65 -4.97 -1.65
C LEU A 88 17.70 -3.96 -2.17
N VAL A 89 18.09 -4.08 -3.44
CA VAL A 89 19.00 -3.11 -4.09
C VAL A 89 18.31 -1.74 -4.21
N LEU A 90 17.06 -1.67 -4.65
CA LEU A 90 16.32 -0.42 -4.83
C LEU A 90 16.29 0.42 -3.54
N VAL A 91 15.93 -0.19 -2.41
CA VAL A 91 15.78 0.56 -1.16
C VAL A 91 17.12 1.00 -0.56
N ALA A 92 18.23 0.34 -0.93
CA ALA A 92 19.58 0.68 -0.51
C ALA A 92 20.34 1.58 -1.53
N ALA A 93 19.81 1.73 -2.75
CA ALA A 93 20.46 2.50 -3.80
C ALA A 93 20.54 3.98 -3.43
N ASP A 94 21.74 4.52 -3.32
CA ASP A 94 21.99 5.96 -3.14
C ASP A 94 22.35 6.63 -4.47
N HIS A 95 23.06 5.91 -5.39
CA HIS A 95 23.32 6.44 -6.72
C HIS A 95 22.05 6.49 -7.58
N ILE A 96 21.73 7.68 -8.14
CA ILE A 96 20.45 7.92 -8.87
C ILE A 96 20.26 6.96 -10.05
N ALA A 97 21.32 6.60 -10.79
CA ALA A 97 21.21 5.65 -11.90
C ALA A 97 20.88 4.24 -11.41
N LEU A 98 21.49 3.78 -10.31
CA LEU A 98 21.20 2.48 -9.71
C LEU A 98 19.74 2.46 -9.19
N PHE A 99 19.30 3.55 -8.55
CA PHE A 99 17.92 3.70 -8.09
C PHE A 99 16.91 3.60 -9.24
N ALA A 100 17.15 4.34 -10.33
CA ALA A 100 16.28 4.30 -11.52
C ALA A 100 16.26 2.93 -12.20
N LEU A 101 17.43 2.29 -12.35
CA LEU A 101 17.54 0.94 -12.93
C LEU A 101 16.80 -0.10 -12.07
N ALA A 102 16.99 -0.07 -10.77
CA ALA A 102 16.32 -0.99 -9.84
C ALA A 102 14.80 -0.75 -9.83
N TRP A 103 14.32 0.50 -9.93
CA TRP A 103 12.90 0.82 -10.07
C TRP A 103 12.27 0.20 -11.31
N VAL A 104 12.91 0.37 -12.46
CA VAL A 104 12.44 -0.23 -13.73
C VAL A 104 12.50 -1.76 -13.66
N ALA A 105 13.60 -2.34 -13.14
CA ALA A 105 13.75 -3.79 -13.00
C ALA A 105 12.68 -4.39 -12.06
N MET A 106 12.34 -3.70 -10.96
CA MET A 106 11.26 -4.09 -10.07
C MET A 106 9.90 -4.12 -10.80
N GLY A 107 9.61 -3.10 -11.62
CA GLY A 107 8.40 -3.06 -12.44
C GLY A 107 8.35 -4.19 -13.47
N LEU A 108 9.44 -4.43 -14.19
CA LEU A 108 9.50 -5.46 -15.22
C LEU A 108 9.37 -6.88 -14.65
N THR A 109 10.01 -7.15 -13.53
CA THR A 109 9.88 -8.46 -12.83
C THR A 109 8.46 -8.68 -12.31
N MET A 110 7.79 -7.65 -11.81
CA MET A 110 6.39 -7.74 -11.41
C MET A 110 5.46 -7.96 -12.61
N ALA A 111 5.68 -7.27 -13.73
CA ALA A 111 4.89 -7.49 -14.95
C ALA A 111 5.03 -8.93 -15.49
N GLU A 112 6.21 -9.53 -15.36
CA GLU A 112 6.44 -10.95 -15.68
C GLU A 112 5.67 -11.89 -14.74
N LEU A 113 5.60 -11.57 -13.44
CA LEU A 113 4.80 -12.33 -12.48
C LEU A 113 3.30 -12.24 -12.75
N ILE A 114 2.80 -11.07 -13.17
CA ILE A 114 1.40 -10.89 -13.59
C ILE A 114 1.10 -11.75 -14.80
N GLY A 115 1.96 -11.73 -15.83
CA GLY A 115 1.84 -12.52 -17.04
C GLY A 115 2.44 -13.95 -16.94
N HIS A 116 2.54 -14.54 -15.75
CA HIS A 116 3.24 -15.81 -15.54
C HIS A 116 2.58 -16.97 -16.31
N VAL A 117 1.25 -17.02 -16.34
CA VAL A 117 0.50 -18.10 -17.02
C VAL A 117 0.49 -17.81 -18.52
N LYS A 118 1.43 -18.43 -19.27
CA LYS A 118 1.64 -18.13 -20.70
C LYS A 118 0.52 -18.63 -21.62
N GLY A 119 -0.18 -19.69 -21.25
CA GLY A 119 -1.33 -20.22 -21.99
C GLY A 119 -2.62 -19.43 -21.81
N TRP A 120 -2.63 -18.38 -20.99
CA TRP A 120 -3.82 -17.58 -20.72
C TRP A 120 -3.69 -16.17 -21.32
N PRO A 121 -4.42 -15.87 -22.44
CA PRO A 121 -4.31 -14.60 -23.16
C PRO A 121 -4.56 -13.37 -22.29
N GLN A 122 -5.56 -13.44 -21.39
CA GLN A 122 -5.86 -12.35 -20.46
C GLN A 122 -4.69 -12.06 -19.50
N ALA A 123 -4.02 -13.09 -18.96
CA ALA A 123 -2.86 -12.89 -18.10
C ALA A 123 -1.70 -12.25 -18.86
N GLN A 124 -1.49 -12.63 -20.15
CA GLN A 124 -0.48 -12.01 -21.00
C GLN A 124 -0.80 -10.54 -21.29
N ALA A 125 -2.05 -10.24 -21.59
CA ALA A 125 -2.52 -8.87 -21.83
C ALA A 125 -2.39 -8.01 -20.56
N ALA A 126 -2.75 -8.55 -19.39
CA ALA A 126 -2.58 -7.89 -18.09
C ALA A 126 -1.10 -7.59 -17.77
N GLY A 127 -0.21 -8.57 -17.99
CA GLY A 127 1.24 -8.38 -17.84
C GLY A 127 1.81 -7.33 -18.80
N SER A 128 1.33 -7.30 -20.04
CA SER A 128 1.72 -6.28 -21.04
C SER A 128 1.23 -4.89 -20.65
N LEU A 129 -0.01 -4.76 -20.17
CA LEU A 129 -0.57 -3.51 -19.67
C LEU A 129 0.27 -3.00 -18.48
N ALA A 130 0.49 -3.84 -17.48
CA ALA A 130 1.28 -3.50 -16.30
C ALA A 130 2.70 -3.02 -16.68
N ARG A 131 3.35 -3.70 -17.64
CA ARG A 131 4.66 -3.29 -18.16
C ARG A 131 4.66 -1.87 -18.71
N ARG A 132 3.64 -1.48 -19.46
CA ARG A 132 3.52 -0.11 -20.01
C ARG A 132 3.41 0.93 -18.90
N TYR A 133 2.59 0.65 -17.86
CA TYR A 133 2.48 1.54 -16.71
C TYR A 133 3.80 1.66 -15.94
N PHE A 134 4.50 0.55 -15.71
CA PHE A 134 5.75 0.57 -14.95
C PHE A 134 6.90 1.22 -15.72
N LEU A 135 6.94 1.07 -17.04
CA LEU A 135 7.89 1.82 -17.88
C LEU A 135 7.58 3.32 -17.89
N ALA A 136 6.30 3.71 -17.92
CA ALA A 136 5.91 5.12 -17.80
C ALA A 136 6.30 5.68 -16.41
N SER A 137 6.06 4.94 -15.32
CA SER A 137 6.52 5.31 -13.98
C SER A 137 8.04 5.46 -13.91
N GLY A 138 8.78 4.52 -14.49
CA GLY A 138 10.25 4.58 -14.58
C GLY A 138 10.74 5.77 -15.39
N GLY A 139 10.11 6.08 -16.51
CA GLY A 139 10.41 7.25 -17.33
C GLY A 139 10.21 8.57 -16.58
N LEU A 140 9.10 8.70 -15.84
CA LEU A 140 8.84 9.85 -14.97
C LEU A 140 9.88 9.98 -13.87
N LEU A 141 10.29 8.87 -13.26
CA LEU A 141 11.35 8.86 -12.27
C LEU A 141 12.68 9.33 -12.85
N VAL A 142 13.05 8.86 -14.06
CA VAL A 142 14.27 9.29 -14.75
C VAL A 142 14.22 10.79 -15.04
N VAL A 143 13.06 11.32 -15.47
CA VAL A 143 12.86 12.77 -15.66
C VAL A 143 13.07 13.52 -14.35
N ALA A 144 12.45 13.08 -13.25
CA ALA A 144 12.60 13.72 -11.95
C ALA A 144 14.07 13.75 -11.49
N LEU A 145 14.76 12.61 -11.55
CA LEU A 145 16.16 12.48 -11.13
C LEU A 145 17.09 13.30 -12.05
N GLY A 146 16.83 13.32 -13.35
CA GLY A 146 17.60 14.12 -14.31
C GLY A 146 17.47 15.63 -14.07
N VAL A 147 16.25 16.12 -13.77
CA VAL A 147 15.99 17.51 -13.42
C VAL A 147 16.68 17.88 -12.10
N LEU A 148 16.56 17.03 -11.07
CA LEU A 148 17.21 17.26 -9.77
C LEU A 148 18.73 17.23 -9.89
N TRP A 149 19.27 16.27 -10.64
CA TRP A 149 20.71 16.23 -10.95
C TRP A 149 21.19 17.50 -11.67
N SER A 150 20.48 17.95 -12.69
CA SER A 150 20.85 19.16 -13.44
C SER A 150 20.83 20.44 -12.57
N ALA A 151 19.95 20.47 -11.56
CA ALA A 151 19.80 21.61 -10.65
C ALA A 151 20.81 21.59 -9.50
N THR A 152 21.18 20.41 -8.99
CA THR A 152 22.01 20.25 -7.79
C THR A 152 23.43 19.78 -8.08
N GLY A 153 23.68 19.18 -9.25
CA GLY A 153 24.94 18.48 -9.57
C GLY A 153 25.13 17.15 -8.80
N ALA A 154 24.22 16.79 -7.89
CA ALA A 154 24.36 15.61 -7.05
C ALA A 154 23.97 14.34 -7.81
N THR A 155 24.82 13.30 -7.73
CA THR A 155 24.59 11.98 -8.34
C THR A 155 24.04 10.96 -7.36
N THR A 156 23.80 11.36 -6.10
CA THR A 156 23.27 10.52 -5.04
C THR A 156 21.90 11.01 -4.57
N VAL A 157 21.05 10.10 -4.13
CA VAL A 157 19.74 10.44 -3.53
C VAL A 157 19.94 11.26 -2.27
N SER A 158 20.91 10.87 -1.42
CA SER A 158 21.27 11.64 -0.21
C SER A 158 21.74 13.07 -0.52
N GLY A 159 22.58 13.25 -1.55
CA GLY A 159 23.03 14.57 -1.99
C GLY A 159 21.88 15.43 -2.55
N ILE A 160 21.00 14.85 -3.37
CA ILE A 160 19.81 15.53 -3.89
C ILE A 160 18.90 15.98 -2.75
N THR A 161 18.61 15.11 -1.78
CA THR A 161 17.72 15.43 -0.66
C THR A 161 18.31 16.48 0.25
N ALA A 162 19.63 16.46 0.47
CA ALA A 162 20.34 17.51 1.23
C ALA A 162 20.29 18.89 0.54
N ALA A 163 20.26 18.91 -0.80
CA ALA A 163 20.22 20.13 -1.61
C ALA A 163 18.79 20.56 -2.01
N ALA A 164 17.75 19.91 -1.51
CA ALA A 164 16.38 20.10 -1.98
C ALA A 164 15.91 21.58 -1.93
N GLY A 165 16.27 22.31 -0.88
CA GLY A 165 15.91 23.72 -0.69
C GLY A 165 16.62 24.71 -1.65
N THR A 166 17.64 24.27 -2.39
CA THR A 166 18.40 25.11 -3.33
C THR A 166 17.91 25.00 -4.77
N VAL A 167 17.01 24.07 -5.06
CA VAL A 167 16.50 23.82 -6.43
C VAL A 167 15.59 24.97 -6.87
N PRO A 168 15.80 25.57 -8.05
CA PRO A 168 14.91 26.61 -8.57
C PRO A 168 13.45 26.13 -8.63
N GLN A 169 12.50 26.99 -8.25
CA GLN A 169 11.07 26.62 -8.10
C GLN A 169 10.49 25.92 -9.33
N THR A 170 10.79 26.38 -10.55
CA THR A 170 10.27 25.76 -11.76
C THR A 170 10.80 24.33 -11.94
N LEU A 171 12.10 24.11 -11.75
CA LEU A 171 12.72 22.78 -11.86
C LEU A 171 12.24 21.87 -10.74
N TRP A 172 12.14 22.43 -9.54
CA TRP A 172 11.59 21.71 -8.39
C TRP A 172 10.17 21.22 -8.66
N LEU A 173 9.27 22.07 -9.19
CA LEU A 173 7.88 21.71 -9.48
C LEU A 173 7.79 20.58 -10.52
N VAL A 174 8.63 20.62 -11.56
CA VAL A 174 8.71 19.54 -12.56
C VAL A 174 9.17 18.25 -11.93
N ALA A 175 10.22 18.28 -11.10
CA ALA A 175 10.76 17.09 -10.45
C ALA A 175 9.79 16.49 -9.44
N ALA A 176 9.23 17.31 -8.53
CA ALA A 176 8.27 16.87 -7.53
C ALA A 176 6.98 16.33 -8.18
N GLY A 177 6.49 16.98 -9.24
CA GLY A 177 5.35 16.52 -10.02
C GLY A 177 5.61 15.16 -10.69
N ALA A 178 6.80 14.99 -11.29
CA ALA A 178 7.19 13.72 -11.89
C ALA A 178 7.35 12.59 -10.85
N LEU A 179 7.91 12.89 -9.67
CA LEU A 179 7.97 11.94 -8.54
C LEU A 179 6.57 11.52 -8.08
N LEU A 180 5.66 12.48 -7.92
CA LEU A 180 4.27 12.20 -7.53
C LEU A 180 3.56 11.33 -8.58
N LEU A 181 3.67 11.66 -9.87
CA LEU A 181 3.07 10.86 -10.95
C LEU A 181 3.68 9.45 -11.02
N ALA A 182 4.99 9.32 -10.86
CA ALA A 182 5.65 8.01 -10.78
C ALA A 182 5.11 7.18 -9.61
N ALA A 183 4.96 7.79 -8.43
CA ALA A 183 4.38 7.16 -7.25
C ALA A 183 2.92 6.76 -7.45
N MET A 184 2.09 7.63 -8.06
CA MET A 184 0.68 7.35 -8.37
C MET A 184 0.52 6.14 -9.30
N ILE A 185 1.31 6.07 -10.36
CA ILE A 185 1.28 4.95 -11.30
C ILE A 185 1.70 3.66 -10.60
N GLN A 186 2.80 3.67 -9.87
CA GLN A 186 3.36 2.50 -9.21
C GLN A 186 2.44 1.96 -8.13
N SER A 187 1.80 2.84 -7.37
CA SER A 187 0.86 2.49 -6.30
C SER A 187 -0.59 2.34 -6.76
N ALA A 188 -0.83 2.35 -8.06
CA ALA A 188 -2.17 2.18 -8.64
C ALA A 188 -3.20 3.18 -8.10
N LEU A 189 -2.83 4.45 -7.88
CA LEU A 189 -3.77 5.48 -7.53
C LEU A 189 -4.69 5.82 -8.72
N VAL A 190 -5.87 6.31 -8.43
CA VAL A 190 -6.76 6.84 -9.48
C VAL A 190 -6.09 8.06 -10.14
N PRO A 191 -6.03 8.15 -11.48
CA PRO A 191 -6.70 7.31 -12.49
C PRO A 191 -5.91 6.08 -12.95
N PHE A 192 -4.73 5.82 -12.42
CA PHE A 192 -3.80 4.78 -12.90
C PHE A 192 -4.06 3.38 -12.33
N HIS A 193 -5.19 3.13 -11.68
CA HIS A 193 -5.53 1.89 -10.96
C HIS A 193 -5.87 0.69 -11.85
N THR A 194 -6.12 0.92 -13.14
CA THR A 194 -6.62 -0.10 -14.06
C THR A 194 -5.66 -1.27 -14.27
N TRP A 195 -4.33 -1.04 -14.25
CA TRP A 195 -3.35 -2.13 -14.35
C TRP A 195 -3.46 -3.10 -13.17
N LEU A 196 -3.75 -2.57 -11.97
CA LEU A 196 -3.89 -3.39 -10.76
C LEU A 196 -5.14 -4.27 -10.83
N LEU A 197 -6.25 -3.73 -11.30
CA LEU A 197 -7.50 -4.50 -11.45
C LEU A 197 -7.40 -5.53 -12.59
N ALA A 198 -6.67 -5.23 -13.67
CA ALA A 198 -6.38 -6.20 -14.73
C ALA A 198 -5.49 -7.35 -14.25
N SER A 199 -4.66 -7.14 -13.22
CA SER A 199 -3.71 -8.14 -12.70
C SER A 199 -4.35 -9.23 -11.83
N MET A 200 -5.67 -9.27 -11.69
CA MET A 200 -6.38 -10.32 -10.91
C MET A 200 -6.22 -11.72 -11.50
N THR A 201 -5.77 -11.83 -12.77
CA THR A 201 -5.35 -13.06 -13.43
C THR A 201 -4.04 -13.66 -12.92
N ALA A 202 -3.25 -12.89 -12.17
CA ALA A 202 -1.98 -13.37 -11.61
C ALA A 202 -2.20 -14.53 -10.62
N PRO A 203 -1.24 -15.48 -10.53
CA PRO A 203 -1.26 -16.49 -9.48
C PRO A 203 -1.41 -15.86 -8.09
N THR A 204 -2.18 -16.51 -7.21
CA THR A 204 -2.47 -15.95 -5.88
C THR A 204 -1.22 -15.53 -5.08
N PRO A 205 -0.10 -16.30 -5.05
CA PRO A 205 1.11 -15.84 -4.37
C PRO A 205 1.77 -14.62 -5.04
N ALA A 206 1.66 -14.47 -6.38
CA ALA A 206 2.12 -13.25 -7.05
C ALA A 206 1.22 -12.06 -6.68
N SER A 207 -0.11 -12.26 -6.60
CA SER A 207 -1.04 -11.24 -6.11
C SER A 207 -0.71 -10.83 -4.67
N ALA A 208 -0.42 -11.79 -3.78
CA ALA A 208 -0.01 -11.48 -2.41
C ALA A 208 1.26 -10.62 -2.37
N LEU A 209 2.30 -10.98 -3.13
CA LEU A 209 3.54 -10.21 -3.21
C LEU A 209 3.32 -8.80 -3.78
N MET A 210 2.47 -8.68 -4.82
CA MET A 210 2.13 -7.41 -5.46
C MET A 210 1.43 -6.47 -4.48
N HIS A 211 0.40 -6.95 -3.79
CA HIS A 211 -0.42 -6.12 -2.90
C HIS A 211 0.21 -5.89 -1.52
N ALA A 212 1.06 -6.80 -1.04
CA ALA A 212 1.79 -6.64 0.22
C ALA A 212 3.10 -5.87 0.07
N GLY A 213 3.71 -5.87 -1.13
CA GLY A 213 5.04 -5.32 -1.36
C GLY A 213 5.07 -4.27 -2.48
N PHE A 214 4.85 -4.68 -3.72
CA PHE A 214 5.13 -3.89 -4.92
C PHE A 214 4.38 -2.54 -4.98
N VAL A 215 3.07 -2.53 -4.71
CA VAL A 215 2.25 -1.30 -4.78
C VAL A 215 2.66 -0.26 -3.73
N ASN A 216 3.37 -0.65 -2.70
CA ASN A 216 3.85 0.22 -1.65
C ASN A 216 5.05 1.09 -2.08
N ALA A 217 5.68 0.76 -3.22
CA ALA A 217 6.89 1.43 -3.67
C ALA A 217 6.70 2.94 -3.90
N GLY A 218 5.51 3.40 -4.32
CA GLY A 218 5.24 4.83 -4.43
C GLY A 218 5.30 5.57 -3.09
N GLY A 219 4.84 4.95 -2.00
CA GLY A 219 5.00 5.50 -0.66
C GLY A 219 6.48 5.54 -0.23
N VAL A 220 7.24 4.48 -0.50
CA VAL A 220 8.68 4.46 -0.24
C VAL A 220 9.39 5.55 -1.04
N LEU A 221 9.01 5.76 -2.31
CA LEU A 221 9.55 6.83 -3.16
C LEU A 221 9.33 8.21 -2.53
N LEU A 222 8.09 8.53 -2.13
CA LEU A 222 7.80 9.82 -1.51
C LEU A 222 8.49 10.01 -0.16
N VAL A 223 8.64 8.94 0.63
CA VAL A 223 9.39 9.00 1.90
C VAL A 223 10.89 9.19 1.64
N ARG A 224 11.47 8.51 0.64
CA ARG A 224 12.89 8.66 0.27
C ARG A 224 13.19 10.08 -0.20
N PHE A 225 12.27 10.70 -0.94
CA PHE A 225 12.37 12.08 -1.42
C PHE A 225 11.55 13.07 -0.58
N ALA A 226 11.26 12.75 0.69
CA ALA A 226 10.50 13.62 1.57
C ALA A 226 11.03 15.07 1.63
N PRO A 227 12.35 15.34 1.74
CA PRO A 227 12.87 16.70 1.71
C PRO A 227 12.59 17.44 0.40
N VAL A 228 12.49 16.73 -0.73
CA VAL A 228 12.14 17.33 -2.02
C VAL A 228 10.67 17.70 -2.07
N ILE A 229 9.76 16.79 -1.70
CA ILE A 229 8.32 17.03 -1.84
C ILE A 229 7.77 17.98 -0.77
N SER A 230 8.43 18.12 0.38
CA SER A 230 8.00 18.97 1.50
C SER A 230 8.47 20.42 1.40
N VAL A 231 9.17 20.81 0.33
CA VAL A 231 9.66 22.19 0.12
C VAL A 231 8.50 23.19 0.05
N ASP A 232 7.35 22.80 -0.50
CA ASP A 232 6.20 23.68 -0.70
C ASP A 232 4.93 23.09 -0.08
N ALA A 233 4.26 23.87 0.77
CA ALA A 233 3.04 23.45 1.46
C ALA A 233 1.85 23.25 0.50
N GLY A 234 1.78 24.04 -0.59
CA GLY A 234 0.75 23.88 -1.64
C GLY A 234 0.90 22.56 -2.39
N PHE A 235 2.13 22.14 -2.67
CA PHE A 235 2.41 20.85 -3.27
C PHE A 235 2.07 19.69 -2.32
N MET A 236 2.41 19.81 -1.05
CA MET A 236 2.01 18.83 -0.02
C MET A 236 0.49 18.69 0.03
N LEU A 237 -0.25 19.80 -0.07
CA LEU A 237 -1.71 19.79 -0.15
C LEU A 237 -2.22 19.08 -1.42
N LEU A 238 -1.56 19.23 -2.57
CA LEU A 238 -1.86 18.46 -3.78
C LEU A 238 -1.67 16.96 -3.53
N VAL A 239 -0.58 16.55 -2.86
CA VAL A 239 -0.35 15.15 -2.48
C VAL A 239 -1.47 14.63 -1.57
N VAL A 240 -1.93 15.45 -0.59
CA VAL A 240 -3.09 15.13 0.26
C VAL A 240 -4.35 14.93 -0.59
N ALA A 241 -4.64 15.85 -1.49
CA ALA A 241 -5.85 15.80 -2.33
C ALA A 241 -5.88 14.55 -3.23
N VAL A 242 -4.77 14.25 -3.90
CA VAL A 242 -4.62 13.06 -4.75
C VAL A 242 -4.77 11.76 -3.92
N GLY A 243 -4.09 11.71 -2.77
CA GLY A 243 -4.18 10.58 -1.86
C GLY A 243 -5.60 10.38 -1.32
N ALA A 244 -6.24 11.45 -0.86
CA ALA A 244 -7.61 11.44 -0.35
C ALA A 244 -8.62 11.00 -1.42
N ALA A 245 -8.53 11.55 -2.64
CA ALA A 245 -9.38 11.16 -3.76
C ALA A 245 -9.27 9.66 -4.04
N SER A 246 -8.05 9.12 -4.10
CA SER A 246 -7.82 7.68 -4.32
C SER A 246 -8.32 6.83 -3.15
N ALA A 247 -8.15 7.31 -1.90
CA ALA A 247 -8.63 6.61 -0.70
C ALA A 247 -10.17 6.48 -0.71
N LEU A 248 -10.87 7.56 -1.01
CA LEU A 248 -12.33 7.61 -1.04
C LEU A 248 -12.90 6.82 -2.23
N LEU A 249 -12.33 7.02 -3.43
CA LEU A 249 -12.76 6.29 -4.62
C LEU A 249 -12.49 4.79 -4.48
N GLY A 250 -11.33 4.37 -4.00
CA GLY A 250 -11.02 2.95 -3.78
C GLY A 250 -12.00 2.28 -2.81
N LYS A 251 -12.49 2.99 -1.79
CA LYS A 251 -13.53 2.51 -0.88
C LYS A 251 -14.88 2.36 -1.59
N LEU A 252 -15.28 3.32 -2.41
CA LEU A 252 -16.50 3.27 -3.22
C LEU A 252 -16.44 2.15 -4.27
N LEU A 253 -15.32 2.03 -4.99
CA LEU A 253 -15.10 0.97 -5.97
C LEU A 253 -15.23 -0.41 -5.32
N LYS A 254 -14.65 -0.60 -4.13
CA LYS A 254 -14.78 -1.86 -3.38
C LYS A 254 -16.23 -2.20 -3.06
N SER A 255 -17.07 -1.22 -2.76
CA SER A 255 -18.44 -1.44 -2.28
C SER A 255 -19.39 -2.01 -3.34
N VAL A 256 -19.03 -1.92 -4.63
CA VAL A 256 -19.82 -2.43 -5.76
C VAL A 256 -19.30 -3.75 -6.33
N GLN A 257 -18.23 -4.32 -5.76
CA GLN A 257 -17.64 -5.57 -6.23
C GLN A 257 -18.22 -6.79 -5.51
N SER A 258 -18.41 -7.87 -6.26
CA SER A 258 -18.82 -9.18 -5.74
C SER A 258 -17.65 -10.18 -5.66
N ASP A 259 -16.65 -10.07 -6.54
CA ASP A 259 -15.47 -10.93 -6.55
C ASP A 259 -14.45 -10.54 -5.47
N VAL A 260 -13.97 -11.53 -4.73
CA VAL A 260 -13.06 -11.34 -3.59
C VAL A 260 -11.73 -10.70 -4.01
N LYS A 261 -11.10 -11.17 -5.10
CA LYS A 261 -9.81 -10.63 -5.56
C LYS A 261 -9.97 -9.18 -6.02
N THR A 262 -11.02 -8.86 -6.78
CA THR A 262 -11.30 -7.49 -7.23
C THR A 262 -11.64 -6.57 -6.06
N GLN A 263 -12.41 -7.06 -5.06
CA GLN A 263 -12.62 -6.32 -3.80
C GLN A 263 -11.30 -5.98 -3.09
N LEU A 264 -10.38 -6.96 -3.02
CA LEU A 264 -9.06 -6.77 -2.42
C LEU A 264 -8.21 -5.78 -3.22
N GLY A 265 -8.30 -5.82 -4.57
CA GLY A 265 -7.67 -4.85 -5.47
C GLY A 265 -8.17 -3.42 -5.25
N CYS A 266 -9.48 -3.21 -5.29
CA CYS A 266 -10.12 -1.90 -5.02
C CYS A 266 -9.76 -1.39 -3.61
N SER A 267 -9.77 -2.29 -2.62
CA SER A 267 -9.30 -1.96 -1.27
C SER A 267 -7.85 -1.51 -1.25
N THR A 268 -6.99 -2.09 -2.09
CA THR A 268 -5.58 -1.68 -2.19
C THR A 268 -5.44 -0.29 -2.80
N VAL A 269 -6.19 0.03 -3.87
CA VAL A 269 -6.24 1.41 -4.41
C VAL A 269 -6.54 2.43 -3.31
N GLY A 270 -7.56 2.14 -2.48
CA GLY A 270 -7.93 3.01 -1.36
C GLY A 270 -6.83 3.13 -0.30
N GLN A 271 -6.18 2.02 0.06
CA GLN A 271 -5.12 2.02 1.07
C GLN A 271 -3.84 2.70 0.59
N MET A 272 -3.48 2.55 -0.69
CA MET A 272 -2.36 3.28 -1.29
C MET A 272 -2.65 4.79 -1.34
N GLY A 273 -3.89 5.17 -1.69
CA GLY A 273 -4.33 6.57 -1.57
C GLY A 273 -4.15 7.10 -0.15
N PHE A 274 -4.56 6.34 0.86
CA PHE A 274 -4.39 6.72 2.27
C PHE A 274 -2.90 6.86 2.67
N MET A 275 -2.05 5.94 2.22
CA MET A 275 -0.59 6.01 2.45
C MET A 275 0.03 7.27 1.83
N ILE A 276 -0.31 7.60 0.58
CA ILE A 276 0.18 8.82 -0.09
C ILE A 276 -0.35 10.07 0.61
N MET A 277 -1.63 10.07 1.04
CA MET A 277 -2.19 11.16 1.84
C MET A 277 -1.43 11.36 3.17
N GLN A 278 -1.04 10.27 3.86
CA GLN A 278 -0.21 10.38 5.07
C GLN A 278 1.13 11.08 4.80
N ALA A 279 1.78 10.77 3.67
CA ALA A 279 2.99 11.46 3.24
C ALA A 279 2.71 12.95 2.96
N GLY A 280 1.60 13.28 2.26
CA GLY A 280 1.17 14.65 1.99
C GLY A 280 0.81 15.46 3.25
N LEU A 281 0.32 14.80 4.31
CA LEU A 281 0.09 15.42 5.62
C LEU A 281 1.38 15.63 6.41
N GLY A 282 2.55 15.23 5.87
CA GLY A 282 3.85 15.34 6.52
C GLY A 282 4.18 14.19 7.48
N PHE A 283 3.42 13.10 7.49
CA PHE A 283 3.66 11.96 8.37
C PHE A 283 4.30 10.78 7.63
N PHE A 284 5.54 10.95 7.18
CA PHE A 284 6.29 9.97 6.39
C PHE A 284 6.51 8.65 7.13
N GLY A 285 6.81 8.70 8.41
CA GLY A 285 6.93 7.51 9.25
C GLY A 285 5.60 6.74 9.40
N ALA A 286 4.46 7.44 9.41
CA ALA A 286 3.15 6.80 9.41
C ALA A 286 2.86 6.11 8.08
N ALA A 287 3.28 6.67 6.94
CA ALA A 287 3.16 6.05 5.63
C ALA A 287 3.93 4.71 5.57
N ILE A 288 5.16 4.64 6.11
CA ILE A 288 5.93 3.39 6.20
C ILE A 288 5.29 2.38 7.17
N THR A 289 4.82 2.84 8.32
CA THR A 289 4.11 1.96 9.27
C THR A 289 2.86 1.37 8.62
N HIS A 290 2.07 2.21 7.93
CA HIS A 290 0.89 1.78 7.17
C HIS A 290 1.26 0.72 6.14
N LEU A 291 2.29 0.96 5.34
CA LEU A 291 2.82 0.07 4.33
C LEU A 291 3.09 -1.34 4.89
N ILE A 292 3.81 -1.41 6.02
CA ILE A 292 4.19 -2.69 6.63
C ILE A 292 2.95 -3.43 7.15
N LEU A 293 2.11 -2.76 7.93
CA LEU A 293 0.91 -3.38 8.51
C LEU A 293 -0.11 -3.76 7.43
N HIS A 294 -0.28 -2.91 6.41
CA HIS A 294 -1.06 -3.23 5.22
C HIS A 294 -0.52 -4.45 4.49
N GLY A 295 0.80 -4.58 4.40
CA GLY A 295 1.48 -5.74 3.80
C GLY A 295 1.09 -7.05 4.49
N PHE A 296 1.14 -7.12 5.83
CA PHE A 296 0.69 -8.27 6.59
C PHE A 296 -0.79 -8.61 6.32
N TYR A 297 -1.64 -7.60 6.38
CA TYR A 297 -3.07 -7.76 6.16
C TYR A 297 -3.40 -8.27 4.76
N LYS A 298 -2.76 -7.72 3.72
CA LYS A 298 -2.99 -8.12 2.33
C LYS A 298 -2.38 -9.48 2.00
N ALA A 299 -1.18 -9.78 2.47
CA ALA A 299 -0.59 -11.10 2.30
C ALA A 299 -1.52 -12.17 2.87
N TYR A 300 -2.00 -11.98 4.10
CA TYR A 300 -2.95 -12.89 4.74
C TYR A 300 -4.23 -13.05 3.91
N GLN A 301 -4.87 -11.95 3.50
CA GLN A 301 -6.14 -12.01 2.77
C GLN A 301 -6.02 -12.68 1.40
N PHE A 302 -4.95 -12.40 0.64
CA PHE A 302 -4.75 -13.04 -0.66
C PHE A 302 -4.42 -14.53 -0.50
N LEU A 303 -3.51 -14.89 0.41
CA LEU A 303 -3.10 -16.28 0.60
C LEU A 303 -4.21 -17.15 1.21
N SER A 304 -5.14 -16.56 1.96
CA SER A 304 -6.32 -17.26 2.51
C SER A 304 -7.56 -17.18 1.61
N ALA A 305 -7.51 -16.48 0.47
CA ALA A 305 -8.68 -16.31 -0.39
C ALA A 305 -9.25 -17.64 -0.93
N GLY A 306 -8.41 -18.66 -1.12
CA GLY A 306 -8.84 -20.02 -1.52
C GLY A 306 -9.71 -20.72 -0.49
N ASP A 307 -9.51 -20.46 0.80
CA ASP A 307 -10.28 -21.06 1.89
C ASP A 307 -11.73 -20.54 1.93
N ALA A 308 -11.97 -19.34 1.39
CA ALA A 308 -13.31 -18.77 1.34
C ALA A 308 -14.27 -19.64 0.51
N VAL A 309 -13.77 -20.37 -0.50
CA VAL A 309 -14.56 -21.29 -1.34
C VAL A 309 -14.99 -22.51 -0.55
N THR A 310 -14.17 -22.99 0.37
CA THR A 310 -14.45 -24.19 1.19
C THR A 310 -15.28 -23.89 2.42
N GLN A 311 -15.23 -22.65 2.94
CA GLN A 311 -15.88 -22.25 4.19
C GLN A 311 -17.27 -21.61 4.00
N THR A 312 -17.57 -21.11 2.80
CA THR A 312 -18.87 -20.55 2.47
C THR A 312 -19.68 -21.56 1.67
N SER A 313 -20.43 -22.44 2.34
CA SER A 313 -21.59 -23.07 1.69
C SER A 313 -22.55 -21.97 1.22
N PRO A 314 -23.15 -22.05 0.02
CA PRO A 314 -24.20 -21.15 -0.40
C PRO A 314 -25.39 -21.32 0.56
N THR A 315 -25.39 -20.58 1.64
CA THR A 315 -26.58 -20.52 2.51
C THR A 315 -27.57 -19.58 1.86
N THR A 316 -28.75 -20.10 1.58
CA THR A 316 -29.90 -19.42 0.96
C THR A 316 -30.43 -18.23 1.77
N THR A 317 -29.83 -17.92 2.92
CA THR A 317 -30.22 -16.80 3.79
C THR A 317 -28.95 -16.15 4.34
N ALA A 318 -28.45 -15.16 3.64
CA ALA A 318 -27.59 -14.16 4.28
C ALA A 318 -28.43 -13.51 5.40
N ALA A 319 -28.09 -13.77 6.65
CA ALA A 319 -28.73 -13.13 7.79
C ALA A 319 -28.65 -11.61 7.57
N LYS A 320 -29.83 -10.95 7.49
CA LYS A 320 -29.89 -9.49 7.36
C LYS A 320 -29.02 -8.88 8.47
N PRO A 321 -28.13 -7.91 8.15
CA PRO A 321 -27.37 -7.21 9.18
C PRO A 321 -28.32 -6.71 10.25
N ARG A 322 -28.06 -7.05 11.49
CA ARG A 322 -28.89 -6.59 12.62
C ARG A 322 -28.76 -5.07 12.74
N SER A 323 -29.88 -4.37 12.87
CA SER A 323 -29.87 -2.95 13.21
C SER A 323 -29.20 -2.72 14.56
N LEU A 324 -28.36 -1.68 14.65
CA LEU A 324 -27.76 -1.29 15.92
C LEU A 324 -28.85 -0.76 16.87
N THR A 325 -28.85 -1.25 18.10
CA THR A 325 -29.62 -0.62 19.17
C THR A 325 -28.98 0.72 19.56
N ALA A 326 -29.74 1.61 20.22
CA ALA A 326 -29.21 2.87 20.73
C ALA A 326 -27.95 2.66 21.61
N VAL A 327 -27.96 1.63 22.48
CA VAL A 327 -26.79 1.26 23.31
C VAL A 327 -25.61 0.83 22.45
N GLY A 328 -25.85 0.04 21.39
CA GLY A 328 -24.78 -0.36 20.45
C GLY A 328 -24.20 0.82 19.69
N PHE A 329 -25.00 1.78 19.30
CA PHE A 329 -24.53 3.01 18.66
C PHE A 329 -23.64 3.83 19.60
N VAL A 330 -24.09 4.05 20.85
CA VAL A 330 -23.31 4.78 21.87
C VAL A 330 -22.00 4.06 22.16
N ALA A 331 -22.01 2.73 22.36
CA ALA A 331 -20.80 1.94 22.58
C ALA A 331 -19.81 2.06 21.41
N THR A 332 -20.31 2.05 20.18
CA THR A 332 -19.51 2.22 18.97
C THR A 332 -18.83 3.59 18.90
N VAL A 333 -19.61 4.65 19.17
CA VAL A 333 -19.07 6.03 19.16
C VAL A 333 -18.04 6.23 20.27
N LEU A 334 -18.35 5.78 21.48
CA LEU A 334 -17.40 5.90 22.62
C LEU A 334 -16.10 5.13 22.35
N THR A 335 -16.20 3.91 21.79
CA THR A 335 -15.00 3.13 21.43
C THR A 335 -14.18 3.86 20.34
N ALA A 336 -14.82 4.43 19.35
CA ALA A 336 -14.13 5.15 18.28
C ALA A 336 -13.44 6.42 18.79
N LEU A 337 -14.10 7.20 19.65
CA LEU A 337 -13.51 8.38 20.28
C LEU A 337 -12.36 8.01 21.20
N ALA A 338 -12.53 7.00 22.06
CA ALA A 338 -11.46 6.48 22.91
C ALA A 338 -10.27 5.99 22.07
N GLY A 339 -10.53 5.34 20.93
CA GLY A 339 -9.50 4.93 19.99
C GLY A 339 -8.73 6.11 19.38
N GLY A 340 -9.43 7.18 19.01
CA GLY A 340 -8.80 8.41 18.51
C GLY A 340 -7.93 9.09 19.57
N VAL A 341 -8.41 9.18 20.82
CA VAL A 341 -7.63 9.73 21.94
C VAL A 341 -6.40 8.85 22.22
N LEU A 342 -6.57 7.53 22.27
CA LEU A 342 -5.46 6.60 22.49
C LEU A 342 -4.40 6.70 21.38
N PHE A 343 -4.84 6.79 20.12
CA PHE A 343 -3.94 7.03 18.99
C PHE A 343 -3.16 8.34 19.16
N ALA A 344 -3.87 9.44 19.46
CA ALA A 344 -3.26 10.75 19.61
C ALA A 344 -2.22 10.77 20.75
N THR A 345 -2.56 10.22 21.90
CA THR A 345 -1.67 10.19 23.07
C THR A 345 -0.43 9.32 22.87
N LEU A 346 -0.58 8.14 22.24
CA LEU A 346 0.52 7.20 22.03
C LEU A 346 1.44 7.59 20.87
N THR A 347 0.93 8.30 19.85
CA THR A 347 1.72 8.67 18.67
C THR A 347 2.12 10.14 18.62
N GLY A 348 1.57 10.97 19.52
CA GLY A 348 1.74 12.42 19.52
C GLY A 348 1.00 13.16 18.39
N LYS A 349 0.20 12.43 17.55
CA LYS A 349 -0.50 13.02 16.39
C LYS A 349 -1.92 13.43 16.77
N GLY A 350 -2.29 14.68 16.43
CA GLY A 350 -3.61 15.23 16.77
C GLY A 350 -3.68 15.78 18.19
N THR A 351 -2.53 15.96 18.86
CA THR A 351 -2.39 16.69 20.13
C THR A 351 -2.16 18.18 19.93
N SER A 352 -1.76 18.57 18.71
CA SER A 352 -1.54 19.95 18.28
C SER A 352 -2.53 20.33 17.18
N LEU A 353 -2.72 21.65 16.93
CA LEU A 353 -3.57 22.18 15.84
C LEU A 353 -2.82 22.09 14.50
N ASP A 354 -2.53 20.85 14.06
CA ASP A 354 -1.81 20.54 12.83
C ASP A 354 -2.53 19.42 12.04
N THR A 355 -1.94 19.02 10.94
CA THR A 355 -2.47 17.94 10.06
C THR A 355 -2.64 16.58 10.77
N GLY A 356 -2.09 16.40 11.97
CA GLY A 356 -2.29 15.20 12.81
C GLY A 356 -3.73 15.02 13.27
N ILE A 357 -4.51 16.11 13.40
CA ILE A 357 -5.95 16.03 13.71
C ILE A 357 -6.70 15.25 12.62
N LEU A 358 -6.35 15.43 11.35
CA LEU A 358 -6.97 14.69 10.26
C LEU A 358 -6.69 13.19 10.37
N LEU A 359 -5.48 12.80 10.76
CA LEU A 359 -5.18 11.38 11.00
C LEU A 359 -5.96 10.82 12.18
N ALA A 360 -6.07 11.54 13.28
CA ALA A 360 -6.86 11.13 14.44
C ALA A 360 -8.34 10.95 14.06
N LEU A 361 -8.91 11.89 13.28
CA LEU A 361 -10.27 11.77 12.74
C LEU A 361 -10.45 10.50 11.90
N LEU A 362 -9.47 10.17 11.04
CA LEU A 362 -9.53 8.97 10.21
C LEU A 362 -9.45 7.67 11.04
N VAL A 363 -8.69 7.68 12.14
CA VAL A 363 -8.68 6.56 13.10
C VAL A 363 -10.06 6.42 13.74
N VAL A 364 -10.71 7.52 14.14
CA VAL A 364 -12.09 7.50 14.68
C VAL A 364 -13.06 6.92 13.65
N LEU A 365 -13.06 7.40 12.40
CA LEU A 365 -13.96 6.92 11.35
C LEU A 365 -13.71 5.43 11.02
N THR A 366 -12.45 5.01 10.98
CA THR A 366 -12.09 3.62 10.69
C THR A 366 -12.52 2.69 11.84
N THR A 367 -12.32 3.09 13.08
CA THR A 367 -12.75 2.35 14.27
C THR A 367 -14.27 2.27 14.34
N LEU A 368 -14.97 3.37 14.04
CA LEU A 368 -16.42 3.42 13.96
C LEU A 368 -16.97 2.41 12.94
N HIS A 369 -16.41 2.40 11.72
CA HIS A 369 -16.78 1.46 10.67
C HIS A 369 -16.50 0.00 11.05
N ALA A 370 -15.33 -0.28 11.59
CA ALA A 370 -14.93 -1.63 11.97
C ALA A 370 -15.77 -2.17 13.12
N THR A 371 -16.03 -1.35 14.14
CA THR A 371 -16.86 -1.67 15.29
C THR A 371 -18.30 -1.97 14.87
N ARG A 372 -18.88 -1.13 14.02
CA ARG A 372 -20.24 -1.34 13.49
C ARG A 372 -20.35 -2.67 12.72
N ASN A 373 -19.38 -2.97 11.85
CA ASN A 373 -19.36 -4.21 11.08
C ASN A 373 -19.21 -5.45 11.99
N ALA A 374 -18.39 -5.36 13.02
CA ALA A 374 -18.23 -6.43 14.01
C ALA A 374 -19.55 -6.68 14.77
N LEU A 375 -20.23 -5.62 15.22
CA LEU A 375 -21.55 -5.70 15.88
C LEU A 375 -22.63 -6.31 15.00
N ALA A 376 -22.67 -5.95 13.72
CA ALA A 376 -23.70 -6.43 12.80
C ALA A 376 -23.57 -7.93 12.50
N ARG A 377 -22.38 -8.51 12.59
CA ARG A 377 -22.08 -9.89 12.16
C ARG A 377 -21.96 -10.91 13.28
N THR A 378 -21.81 -10.48 14.54
CA THR A 378 -21.62 -11.42 15.68
C THR A 378 -22.94 -11.98 16.21
N SER A 379 -23.00 -13.30 16.41
CA SER A 379 -24.14 -14.02 17.01
C SER A 379 -24.16 -14.00 18.56
N VAL A 380 -23.17 -13.40 19.18
CA VAL A 380 -22.98 -13.36 20.65
C VAL A 380 -24.03 -12.47 21.33
N ALA A 381 -24.35 -12.73 22.61
CA ALA A 381 -25.30 -11.94 23.41
C ALA A 381 -24.91 -10.45 23.46
N ALA A 382 -25.90 -9.55 23.52
CA ALA A 382 -25.69 -8.11 23.40
C ALA A 382 -24.72 -7.54 24.46
N SER A 383 -24.86 -7.96 25.71
CA SER A 383 -23.98 -7.51 26.81
C SER A 383 -22.48 -7.89 26.58
N THR A 384 -22.25 -9.13 26.20
CA THR A 384 -20.89 -9.62 25.89
C THR A 384 -20.32 -8.93 24.66
N ARG A 385 -21.13 -8.67 23.65
CA ARG A 385 -20.76 -8.00 22.40
C ARG A 385 -20.26 -6.58 22.64
N TYR A 386 -20.96 -5.80 23.46
CA TYR A 386 -20.60 -4.42 23.78
C TYR A 386 -19.33 -4.31 24.62
N ALA A 387 -19.04 -5.31 25.47
CA ALA A 387 -17.80 -5.37 26.25
C ALA A 387 -16.59 -5.82 25.40
N LEU A 388 -16.80 -6.78 24.48
CA LEU A 388 -15.72 -7.31 23.64
C LEU A 388 -15.18 -6.31 22.62
N ILE A 389 -16.02 -5.38 22.14
CA ILE A 389 -15.63 -4.43 21.08
C ILE A 389 -14.49 -3.50 21.51
N PRO A 390 -14.58 -2.75 22.61
CA PRO A 390 -13.45 -1.94 23.04
C PRO A 390 -12.23 -2.78 23.37
N LEU A 391 -12.40 -3.99 23.92
CA LEU A 391 -11.31 -4.95 24.20
C LEU A 391 -10.60 -5.43 22.92
N MET A 392 -11.24 -5.42 21.77
CA MET A 392 -10.60 -5.79 20.49
C MET A 392 -9.92 -4.60 19.81
N PHE A 393 -10.60 -3.46 19.75
CA PHE A 393 -10.13 -2.33 18.94
C PHE A 393 -9.11 -1.45 19.67
N LEU A 394 -9.23 -1.22 20.96
CA LEU A 394 -8.28 -0.38 21.69
C LEU A 394 -6.88 -1.02 21.76
N PRO A 395 -6.70 -2.32 22.07
CA PRO A 395 -5.39 -2.96 21.97
C PRO A 395 -4.82 -2.96 20.55
N ALA A 396 -5.66 -3.10 19.51
CA ALA A 396 -5.18 -3.05 18.13
C ALA A 396 -4.60 -1.66 17.78
N ILE A 397 -5.21 -0.59 18.28
CA ILE A 397 -4.69 0.77 18.13
C ILE A 397 -3.38 0.96 18.92
N ALA A 398 -3.29 0.40 20.12
CA ALA A 398 -2.05 0.42 20.90
C ALA A 398 -0.90 -0.35 20.20
N VAL A 399 -1.20 -1.51 19.61
CA VAL A 399 -0.24 -2.27 18.78
C VAL A 399 0.21 -1.46 17.57
N TYR A 400 -0.72 -0.78 16.89
CA TYR A 400 -0.36 0.14 15.80
C TYR A 400 0.60 1.24 16.28
N ALA A 401 0.29 1.89 17.40
CA ALA A 401 1.13 2.94 17.95
C ALA A 401 2.52 2.44 18.36
N ALA A 402 2.59 1.24 18.96
CA ALA A 402 3.86 0.60 19.31
C ALA A 402 4.69 0.29 18.04
N ALA A 403 4.07 -0.26 16.99
CA ALA A 403 4.71 -0.50 15.71
C ALA A 403 5.21 0.81 15.06
N TYR A 404 4.37 1.86 15.10
CA TYR A 404 4.75 3.19 14.61
C TYR A 404 5.99 3.73 15.33
N ASN A 405 5.99 3.72 16.66
CA ASN A 405 7.11 4.22 17.44
C ASN A 405 8.39 3.39 17.23
N ALA A 406 8.27 2.05 17.11
CA ALA A 406 9.40 1.18 16.82
C ALA A 406 9.99 1.46 15.43
N ILE A 407 9.15 1.55 14.39
CA ILE A 407 9.58 1.78 13.01
C ILE A 407 10.22 3.17 12.88
N THR A 408 9.58 4.20 13.42
CA THR A 408 10.12 5.57 13.37
C THR A 408 11.39 5.72 14.17
N GLY A 409 11.51 5.02 15.31
CA GLY A 409 12.75 4.95 16.09
C GLY A 409 13.91 4.33 15.31
N VAL A 410 13.67 3.26 14.54
CA VAL A 410 14.69 2.65 13.68
C VAL A 410 15.03 3.55 12.49
N MET A 411 14.05 4.25 11.90
CA MET A 411 14.28 5.20 10.80
C MET A 411 15.22 6.32 11.25
N GLY A 412 15.12 6.76 12.50
CA GLY A 412 16.02 7.73 13.11
C GLY A 412 15.87 9.15 12.55
N GLU A 413 16.76 10.04 12.97
CA GLU A 413 16.74 11.47 12.60
C GLU A 413 17.32 11.76 11.20
N SER A 414 17.99 10.79 10.58
CA SER A 414 18.61 10.94 9.25
C SER A 414 17.60 11.06 8.10
N LEU A 415 16.34 10.71 8.37
CA LEU A 415 15.24 10.81 7.42
C LEU A 415 14.17 11.77 7.96
N LEU A 416 13.54 12.51 7.08
CA LEU A 416 12.39 13.34 7.46
C LEU A 416 11.21 12.42 7.81
N VAL A 417 11.05 12.11 9.09
CA VAL A 417 10.00 11.18 9.59
C VAL A 417 8.68 11.89 9.74
N SER A 418 8.70 13.17 10.13
CA SER A 418 7.51 13.97 10.36
C SER A 418 7.80 15.46 10.08
N ALA A 419 6.95 16.08 9.31
CA ALA A 419 6.92 17.51 9.03
C ALA A 419 5.45 17.95 8.91
N PRO A 420 4.67 17.93 10.01
CA PRO A 420 3.25 18.30 10.00
C PRO A 420 3.10 19.76 9.59
N ALA A 421 2.08 20.05 8.81
CA ALA A 421 1.73 21.39 8.38
C ALA A 421 0.57 21.94 9.23
N GLU A 422 0.40 23.28 9.21
CA GLU A 422 -0.78 23.91 9.78
C GLU A 422 -2.05 23.50 9.07
N LEU A 423 -3.15 23.43 9.81
CA LEU A 423 -4.47 23.11 9.24
C LEU A 423 -4.95 24.27 8.36
N THR A 424 -5.35 23.94 7.14
CA THR A 424 -5.96 24.88 6.21
C THR A 424 -7.42 24.50 5.94
N VAL A 425 -8.18 25.44 5.34
CA VAL A 425 -9.55 25.16 4.87
C VAL A 425 -9.61 23.95 3.95
N ALA A 426 -8.58 23.74 3.13
CA ALA A 426 -8.52 22.58 2.25
C ALA A 426 -8.41 21.25 3.03
N HIS A 427 -7.67 21.19 4.12
CA HIS A 427 -7.64 20.03 5.00
C HIS A 427 -9.01 19.77 5.65
N ALA A 428 -9.74 20.83 6.04
CA ALA A 428 -11.09 20.71 6.56
C ALA A 428 -12.07 20.19 5.50
N LEU A 429 -11.94 20.61 4.22
CA LEU A 429 -12.74 20.07 3.11
C LEU A 429 -12.45 18.58 2.87
N VAL A 430 -11.19 18.16 2.95
CA VAL A 430 -10.81 16.74 2.88
C VAL A 430 -11.45 15.97 4.03
N ALA A 431 -11.38 16.47 5.27
CA ALA A 431 -12.04 15.86 6.43
C ALA A 431 -13.56 15.72 6.21
N ALA A 432 -14.22 16.78 5.74
CA ALA A 432 -15.64 16.77 5.43
C ALA A 432 -15.99 15.73 4.35
N ALA A 433 -15.17 15.63 3.29
CA ALA A 433 -15.36 14.61 2.24
C ALA A 433 -15.29 13.18 2.80
N PHE A 434 -14.34 12.90 3.71
CA PHE A 434 -14.27 11.59 4.38
C PHE A 434 -15.52 11.30 5.21
N VAL A 435 -16.02 12.27 5.98
CA VAL A 435 -17.26 12.11 6.78
C VAL A 435 -18.47 11.87 5.88
N VAL A 436 -18.64 12.67 4.82
CA VAL A 436 -19.78 12.55 3.89
C VAL A 436 -19.76 11.20 3.16
N ILE A 437 -18.62 10.79 2.61
CA ILE A 437 -18.52 9.52 1.89
C ILE A 437 -18.63 8.33 2.86
N TYR A 438 -18.08 8.45 4.07
CA TYR A 438 -18.31 7.46 5.12
C TYR A 438 -19.83 7.31 5.39
N ALA A 439 -20.55 8.40 5.62
CA ALA A 439 -21.99 8.37 5.85
C ALA A 439 -22.75 7.78 4.65
N ALA A 440 -22.39 8.14 3.42
CA ALA A 440 -23.00 7.61 2.20
C ALA A 440 -22.81 6.09 2.05
N ILE A 441 -21.64 5.57 2.41
CA ILE A 441 -21.37 4.13 2.39
C ILE A 441 -22.16 3.41 3.49
N GLU A 442 -22.17 3.95 4.71
CA GLU A 442 -22.87 3.36 5.86
C GLU A 442 -24.39 3.33 5.72
N THR A 443 -24.95 4.33 5.04
CA THR A 443 -26.40 4.41 4.75
C THR A 443 -26.79 3.67 3.48
N GLY A 444 -25.82 3.19 2.68
CA GLY A 444 -26.10 2.54 1.41
C GLY A 444 -26.59 3.48 0.31
N LEU A 445 -26.37 4.80 0.46
CA LEU A 445 -26.87 5.83 -0.46
C LEU A 445 -26.40 5.60 -1.90
N TYR A 446 -25.19 5.06 -2.09
CA TYR A 446 -24.65 4.73 -3.41
C TYR A 446 -25.45 3.65 -4.15
N GLN A 447 -26.21 2.79 -3.43
CA GLN A 447 -27.05 1.73 -4.02
C GLN A 447 -28.36 2.29 -4.59
N HIS A 448 -28.82 3.45 -4.13
CA HIS A 448 -30.06 4.07 -4.59
C HIS A 448 -29.90 4.83 -5.92
N SER A 449 -28.68 5.10 -6.34
CA SER A 449 -28.38 5.76 -7.62
C SER A 449 -27.86 4.75 -8.63
N HIS A 450 -28.71 4.25 -9.53
CA HIS A 450 -28.30 3.34 -10.61
C HIS A 450 -27.13 3.90 -11.44
N LYS A 451 -27.18 5.21 -11.75
CA LYS A 451 -26.10 5.87 -12.50
C LYS A 451 -24.77 5.81 -11.76
N LEU A 452 -24.76 6.12 -10.46
CA LEU A 452 -23.53 6.07 -9.65
C LEU A 452 -23.02 4.64 -9.54
N TYR A 453 -23.90 3.67 -9.25
CA TYR A 453 -23.54 2.26 -9.14
C TYR A 453 -22.88 1.73 -10.44
N VAL A 454 -23.52 1.96 -11.59
CA VAL A 454 -23.01 1.55 -12.91
C VAL A 454 -21.69 2.26 -13.23
N THR A 455 -21.56 3.56 -12.92
CA THR A 455 -20.29 4.30 -13.15
C THR A 455 -19.16 3.70 -12.31
N LEU A 456 -19.39 3.40 -11.04
CA LEU A 456 -18.40 2.76 -10.17
C LEU A 456 -18.04 1.35 -10.67
N LEU A 457 -19.04 0.58 -11.11
CA LEU A 457 -18.82 -0.77 -11.65
C LEU A 457 -17.97 -0.72 -12.93
N ASN A 458 -18.28 0.19 -13.85
CA ASN A 458 -17.52 0.38 -15.09
C ASN A 458 -16.08 0.85 -14.80
N ALA A 459 -15.88 1.70 -13.80
CA ALA A 459 -14.55 2.16 -13.41
C ALA A 459 -13.66 1.04 -12.85
N THR A 460 -14.23 -0.09 -12.45
CA THR A 460 -13.47 -1.25 -12.00
C THR A 460 -13.20 -2.28 -13.09
N GLN A 461 -13.83 -2.13 -14.25
CA GLN A 461 -13.59 -3.06 -15.36
C GLN A 461 -12.15 -2.91 -15.86
N PRO A 462 -11.44 -4.01 -16.09
CA PRO A 462 -10.15 -3.97 -16.76
C PRO A 462 -10.34 -3.45 -18.20
N PRO A 463 -9.31 -2.80 -18.79
CA PRO A 463 -9.38 -2.34 -20.18
C PRO A 463 -9.79 -3.46 -21.14
N ALA A 464 -10.58 -3.15 -22.16
CA ALA A 464 -11.12 -4.13 -23.11
C ALA A 464 -10.06 -5.07 -23.70
N GLY A 465 -8.84 -4.59 -23.96
CA GLY A 465 -7.73 -5.43 -24.44
C GLY A 465 -7.18 -6.45 -23.43
N THR A 466 -7.66 -6.45 -22.18
CA THR A 466 -7.31 -7.43 -21.15
C THR A 466 -8.48 -8.34 -20.78
N THR A 467 -9.59 -8.25 -21.49
CA THR A 467 -10.77 -9.11 -21.33
C THR A 467 -10.99 -9.93 -22.60
N LEU A 468 -11.60 -11.11 -22.47
CA LEU A 468 -12.06 -11.88 -23.62
C LEU A 468 -13.20 -11.11 -24.29
N THR A 469 -12.98 -10.65 -25.52
CA THR A 469 -13.92 -9.78 -26.26
C THR A 469 -14.55 -10.45 -27.47
N SER A 470 -14.07 -11.64 -27.88
CA SER A 470 -14.59 -12.37 -29.03
C SER A 470 -15.22 -13.69 -28.61
N THR A 471 -16.31 -14.09 -29.33
CA THR A 471 -16.92 -15.42 -29.19
C THR A 471 -15.98 -16.57 -29.60
N GLU A 472 -14.97 -16.27 -30.43
CA GLU A 472 -13.93 -17.22 -30.85
C GLU A 472 -13.04 -17.59 -29.65
N ASP A 473 -12.73 -16.65 -28.77
CA ASP A 473 -11.96 -16.92 -27.54
C ASP A 473 -12.73 -17.79 -26.53
N TYR A 474 -14.06 -17.91 -26.67
CA TYR A 474 -14.93 -18.72 -25.78
C TYR A 474 -15.03 -20.20 -26.21
N ASN A 475 -14.71 -20.51 -27.47
CA ASN A 475 -14.88 -21.86 -28.04
C ASN A 475 -13.61 -22.73 -27.95
N GLU A 476 -12.53 -22.22 -27.36
CA GLU A 476 -11.26 -22.95 -27.17
C GLU A 476 -11.09 -23.59 -25.77
N TYR A 477 -12.15 -23.60 -24.94
CA TYR A 477 -12.13 -24.23 -23.61
C TYR A 477 -13.19 -25.28 -23.45
#